data_b949f5d995df6e3d4cee616d65072cab
#
_entry.id   b949f5d995df6e3d4cee616d65072cab
#
_cell.length_a   1.000
_cell.length_b   1.000
_cell.length_c   1.000
_cell.angle_alpha   90.00
_cell.angle_beta   90.00
_cell.angle_gamma   90.00
#
_symmetry.space_group_name_H-M   'P 1'
#
loop_
_entity.id
_entity.type
_entity.pdbx_description
1 polymer ?
#
loop_
_entity_poly.entity_id
_entity_poly.type
_entity_poly.pdbx_seq_one_letter_code
_entity_poly.pdbx_strand_id
1 'polypeptide(L)'
;MSQVSAVSGATGEDLEALRDKAREMGAKTKFSASEAAEAMNYMAMAGWSTEQMLEGIEGVMNLAAASGEDLATTSDIVTDALTAFGLTAADSGHFADILAAASSNANTNVSMMGETFKYCAPIAGALGFSAEDTAEAIGLMANAGIKGSQAGTALRTIMNNLTGDIQLSGQALGDVTIQTTNADGSMRDLSDILADCRGAFSQLTESEQAQAAEALVGKNAMSGFLALMNAGEDDINKLSSAIANCDGTAEEMAETMQDNLAGQLQILKSQLEELAISFGELLMPAIRTIVGWIQKFVDWLNSMDEG
;
A
#
# COMPACT_ATOMS: atom_id res chain seq x y z
N MET A 1 -11.24 17.86 8.47
CA MET A 1 -10.73 17.91 9.86
C MET A 1 -11.75 17.50 10.91
N SER A 2 -13.01 17.95 10.91
CA SER A 2 -13.99 17.52 11.93
C SER A 2 -14.20 16.00 11.99
N GLN A 3 -14.20 15.32 10.86
CA GLN A 3 -14.27 13.85 10.80
C GLN A 3 -13.00 13.22 11.36
N VAL A 4 -11.83 13.73 10.99
CA VAL A 4 -10.53 13.26 11.53
C VAL A 4 -10.54 13.35 13.05
N SER A 5 -10.91 14.53 13.61
CA SER A 5 -11.03 14.71 15.06
C SER A 5 -12.03 13.75 15.70
N ALA A 6 -13.17 13.52 15.07
CA ALA A 6 -14.21 12.63 15.62
C ALA A 6 -13.77 11.15 15.65
N VAL A 7 -12.98 10.70 14.67
CA VAL A 7 -12.52 9.30 14.55
C VAL A 7 -11.26 9.07 15.36
N SER A 8 -10.25 9.94 15.22
CA SER A 8 -8.96 9.80 15.92
C SER A 8 -8.99 10.24 17.38
N GLY A 9 -9.97 11.08 17.77
CA GLY A 9 -10.00 11.74 19.07
C GLY A 9 -9.02 12.93 19.20
N ALA A 10 -8.33 13.31 18.13
CA ALA A 10 -7.38 14.42 18.10
C ALA A 10 -8.07 15.74 18.41
N THR A 11 -7.52 16.49 19.35
CA THR A 11 -8.00 17.82 19.78
C THR A 11 -6.83 18.74 20.07
N GLY A 12 -7.09 20.04 20.18
CA GLY A 12 -6.04 21.02 20.55
C GLY A 12 -4.87 20.99 19.56
N GLU A 13 -3.66 20.88 20.10
CA GLU A 13 -2.39 20.91 19.33
C GLU A 13 -2.31 19.78 18.30
N ASP A 14 -2.78 18.57 18.61
CA ASP A 14 -2.79 17.43 17.71
C ASP A 14 -3.65 17.70 16.46
N LEU A 15 -4.84 18.28 16.66
CA LEU A 15 -5.73 18.63 15.54
C LEU A 15 -5.17 19.76 14.66
N GLU A 16 -4.48 20.71 15.29
CA GLU A 16 -3.78 21.78 14.56
C GLU A 16 -2.62 21.20 13.73
N ALA A 17 -1.80 20.31 14.30
CA ALA A 17 -0.71 19.66 13.57
C ALA A 17 -1.23 18.87 12.35
N LEU A 18 -2.31 18.11 12.51
CA LEU A 18 -2.95 17.41 11.38
C LEU A 18 -3.51 18.38 10.34
N ARG A 19 -4.07 19.51 10.77
CA ARG A 19 -4.55 20.56 9.85
C ARG A 19 -3.41 21.17 9.05
N ASP A 20 -2.32 21.53 9.74
CA ASP A 20 -1.14 22.13 9.11
C ASP A 20 -0.50 21.17 8.11
N LYS A 21 -0.40 19.88 8.46
CA LYS A 21 0.11 18.85 7.56
C LYS A 21 -0.81 18.64 6.35
N ALA A 22 -2.13 18.64 6.53
CA ALA A 22 -3.08 18.55 5.41
C ALA A 22 -2.93 19.74 4.45
N ARG A 23 -2.74 20.95 4.97
CA ARG A 23 -2.49 22.16 4.18
C ARG A 23 -1.13 22.11 3.46
N GLU A 24 -0.08 21.66 4.15
CA GLU A 24 1.23 21.44 3.55
C GLU A 24 1.12 20.50 2.35
N MET A 25 0.46 19.36 2.52
CA MET A 25 0.27 18.37 1.45
C MET A 25 -0.57 18.94 0.30
N GLY A 26 -1.61 19.70 0.60
CA GLY A 26 -2.42 20.40 -0.39
C GLY A 26 -1.65 21.44 -1.21
N ALA A 27 -0.64 22.07 -0.62
CA ALA A 27 0.22 23.03 -1.31
C ALA A 27 1.31 22.37 -2.18
N LYS A 28 1.79 21.18 -1.78
CA LYS A 28 2.91 20.48 -2.41
C LYS A 28 2.50 19.45 -3.47
N THR A 29 1.27 18.93 -3.42
CA THR A 29 0.82 17.83 -4.27
C THR A 29 -0.33 18.23 -5.19
N LYS A 30 -0.75 17.32 -6.07
CA LYS A 30 -1.96 17.50 -6.91
C LYS A 30 -3.26 17.50 -6.11
N PHE A 31 -3.22 17.00 -4.87
CA PHE A 31 -4.38 16.90 -4.00
C PHE A 31 -4.59 18.19 -3.22
N SER A 32 -5.85 18.48 -2.89
CA SER A 32 -6.20 19.61 -2.04
C SER A 32 -5.98 19.29 -0.56
N ALA A 33 -5.96 20.32 0.28
CA ALA A 33 -5.93 20.16 1.74
C ALA A 33 -7.14 19.35 2.26
N SER A 34 -8.30 19.48 1.58
CA SER A 34 -9.50 18.71 1.92
C SER A 34 -9.32 17.22 1.62
N GLU A 35 -8.74 16.88 0.47
CA GLU A 35 -8.44 15.48 0.10
C GLU A 35 -7.36 14.89 1.00
N ALA A 36 -6.33 15.65 1.39
CA ALA A 36 -5.35 15.21 2.38
C ALA A 36 -5.99 14.94 3.75
N ALA A 37 -6.92 15.79 4.19
CA ALA A 37 -7.70 15.54 5.41
C ALA A 37 -8.61 14.30 5.29
N GLU A 38 -9.11 13.99 4.11
CA GLU A 38 -9.87 12.76 3.85
C GLU A 38 -8.98 11.53 3.95
N ALA A 39 -7.78 11.55 3.38
CA ALA A 39 -6.80 10.48 3.53
C ALA A 39 -6.46 10.24 5.02
N MET A 40 -6.23 11.31 5.79
CA MET A 40 -6.01 11.19 7.25
C MET A 40 -7.22 10.57 7.97
N ASN A 41 -8.45 10.82 7.50
CA ASN A 41 -9.63 10.20 8.08
C ASN A 41 -9.64 8.67 7.86
N TYR A 42 -9.23 8.18 6.69
CA TYR A 42 -9.07 6.74 6.44
C TYR A 42 -7.99 6.14 7.33
N MET A 43 -6.85 6.81 7.47
CA MET A 43 -5.79 6.37 8.39
C MET A 43 -6.27 6.30 9.85
N ALA A 44 -7.05 7.30 10.29
CA ALA A 44 -7.66 7.30 11.62
C ALA A 44 -8.65 6.14 11.80
N MET A 45 -9.45 5.81 10.77
CA MET A 45 -10.34 4.64 10.77
C MET A 45 -9.57 3.33 10.85
N ALA A 46 -8.36 3.26 10.27
CA ALA A 46 -7.43 2.13 10.43
C ALA A 46 -6.76 2.09 11.81
N GLY A 47 -7.04 3.07 12.67
CA GLY A 47 -6.54 3.11 14.05
C GLY A 47 -5.20 3.84 14.24
N TRP A 48 -4.75 4.59 13.24
CA TRP A 48 -3.52 5.37 13.35
C TRP A 48 -3.66 6.56 14.31
N SER A 49 -2.63 6.76 15.13
CA SER A 49 -2.51 7.93 15.99
C SER A 49 -2.20 9.21 15.18
N THR A 50 -2.29 10.38 15.84
CA THR A 50 -1.88 11.66 15.24
C THR A 50 -0.46 11.59 14.68
N GLU A 51 0.49 11.09 15.45
CA GLU A 51 1.90 10.96 15.07
C GLU A 51 2.05 10.06 13.83
N GLN A 52 1.41 8.90 13.83
CA GLN A 52 1.41 7.97 12.70
C GLN A 52 0.81 8.58 11.43
N MET A 53 -0.28 9.34 11.56
CA MET A 53 -0.87 10.04 10.41
C MET A 53 0.07 11.11 9.85
N LEU A 54 0.79 11.84 10.69
CA LEU A 54 1.77 12.85 10.28
C LEU A 54 2.96 12.23 9.54
N GLU A 55 3.43 11.08 10.02
CA GLU A 55 4.55 10.35 9.42
C GLU A 55 4.16 9.67 8.09
N GLY A 56 2.98 9.07 8.03
CA GLY A 56 2.60 8.19 6.92
C GLY A 56 1.89 8.86 5.75
N ILE A 57 1.32 10.06 5.91
CA ILE A 57 0.47 10.71 4.90
C ILE A 57 1.21 10.95 3.57
N GLU A 58 2.48 11.32 3.63
CA GLU A 58 3.26 11.67 2.45
C GLU A 58 3.46 10.47 1.52
N GLY A 59 3.83 9.30 2.06
CA GLY A 59 3.95 8.06 1.30
C GLY A 59 2.65 7.64 0.62
N VAL A 60 1.53 7.73 1.35
CA VAL A 60 0.20 7.41 0.80
C VAL A 60 -0.17 8.36 -0.34
N MET A 61 0.06 9.66 -0.18
CA MET A 61 -0.29 10.64 -1.20
C MET A 61 0.61 10.54 -2.44
N ASN A 62 1.90 10.26 -2.27
CA ASN A 62 2.81 10.00 -3.38
C ASN A 62 2.39 8.76 -4.16
N LEU A 63 2.05 7.67 -3.48
CA LEU A 63 1.57 6.46 -4.14
C LEU A 63 0.25 6.70 -4.90
N ALA A 64 -0.71 7.41 -4.31
CA ALA A 64 -1.95 7.78 -4.99
C ALA A 64 -1.71 8.69 -6.21
N ALA A 65 -0.75 9.60 -6.10
CA ALA A 65 -0.36 10.47 -7.21
C ALA A 65 0.33 9.70 -8.34
N ALA A 66 1.24 8.80 -8.00
CA ALA A 66 2.00 7.96 -8.92
C ALA A 66 1.12 6.94 -9.65
N SER A 67 0.19 6.30 -8.94
CA SER A 67 -0.66 5.24 -9.48
C SER A 67 -1.92 5.75 -10.19
N GLY A 68 -2.36 6.96 -9.87
CA GLY A 68 -3.65 7.50 -10.30
C GLY A 68 -4.85 6.91 -9.55
N GLU A 69 -4.62 6.11 -8.51
CA GLU A 69 -5.67 5.58 -7.64
C GLU A 69 -6.21 6.69 -6.71
N ASP A 70 -7.40 6.47 -6.17
CA ASP A 70 -7.96 7.39 -5.18
C ASP A 70 -7.29 7.23 -3.81
N LEU A 71 -7.33 8.31 -3.01
CA LEU A 71 -6.68 8.36 -1.70
C LEU A 71 -7.28 7.37 -0.69
N ALA A 72 -8.57 7.06 -0.79
CA ALA A 72 -9.21 6.09 0.10
C ALA A 72 -8.65 4.69 -0.13
N THR A 73 -8.68 4.23 -1.38
CA THR A 73 -8.12 2.93 -1.78
C THR A 73 -6.64 2.83 -1.44
N THR A 74 -5.86 3.89 -1.72
CA THR A 74 -4.42 3.90 -1.43
C THR A 74 -4.14 3.86 0.07
N SER A 75 -4.90 4.62 0.87
CA SER A 75 -4.79 4.60 2.34
C SER A 75 -5.07 3.21 2.90
N ASP A 76 -6.15 2.56 2.46
CA ASP A 76 -6.50 1.20 2.90
C ASP A 76 -5.40 0.19 2.54
N ILE A 77 -4.87 0.25 1.30
CA ILE A 77 -3.79 -0.64 0.85
C ILE A 77 -2.55 -0.50 1.75
N VAL A 78 -2.12 0.74 2.00
CA VAL A 78 -0.92 1.00 2.80
C VAL A 78 -1.13 0.61 4.26
N THR A 79 -2.22 1.07 4.88
CA THR A 79 -2.48 0.81 6.32
C THR A 79 -2.68 -0.67 6.62
N ASP A 80 -3.42 -1.38 5.77
CA ASP A 80 -3.68 -2.82 5.89
C ASP A 80 -2.38 -3.63 5.76
N ALA A 81 -1.56 -3.30 4.74
CA ALA A 81 -0.31 -4.01 4.49
C ALA A 81 0.73 -3.75 5.59
N LEU A 82 0.94 -2.50 6.01
CA LEU A 82 1.85 -2.17 7.11
C LEU A 82 1.46 -2.92 8.38
N THR A 83 0.17 -2.93 8.71
CA THR A 83 -0.35 -3.70 9.86
C THR A 83 -0.07 -5.19 9.72
N ALA A 84 -0.30 -5.77 8.54
CA ALA A 84 -0.11 -7.19 8.29
C ALA A 84 1.35 -7.62 8.37
N PHE A 85 2.29 -6.79 7.93
CA PHE A 85 3.73 -7.03 8.03
C PHE A 85 4.34 -6.63 9.38
N GLY A 86 3.57 -6.02 10.28
CA GLY A 86 4.06 -5.50 11.55
C GLY A 86 4.98 -4.29 11.40
N LEU A 87 4.85 -3.57 10.29
CA LEU A 87 5.55 -2.33 9.99
C LEU A 87 4.87 -1.14 10.67
N THR A 88 5.58 -0.01 10.73
CA THR A 88 5.09 1.23 11.34
C THR A 88 4.63 2.24 10.29
N ALA A 89 3.98 3.31 10.70
CA ALA A 89 3.59 4.40 9.81
C ALA A 89 4.79 5.09 9.13
N ALA A 90 5.96 5.12 9.80
CA ALA A 90 7.19 5.64 9.23
C ALA A 90 7.66 4.84 7.99
N ASP A 91 7.27 3.58 7.87
CA ASP A 91 7.61 2.71 6.74
C ASP A 91 6.70 2.93 5.53
N SER A 92 5.68 3.81 5.64
CA SER A 92 4.68 4.02 4.58
C SER A 92 5.29 4.56 3.28
N GLY A 93 6.31 5.42 3.36
CA GLY A 93 7.05 5.92 2.21
C GLY A 93 7.74 4.78 1.48
N HIS A 94 8.51 3.98 2.19
CA HIS A 94 9.22 2.83 1.62
C HIS A 94 8.26 1.79 1.03
N PHE A 95 7.15 1.49 1.74
CA PHE A 95 6.13 0.57 1.20
C PHE A 95 5.45 1.14 -0.07
N ALA A 96 5.21 2.44 -0.12
CA ALA A 96 4.71 3.12 -1.32
C ALA A 96 5.69 2.98 -2.50
N ASP A 97 6.99 3.11 -2.23
CA ASP A 97 8.06 2.96 -3.22
C ASP A 97 8.15 1.52 -3.75
N ILE A 98 8.03 0.51 -2.88
CA ILE A 98 7.93 -0.91 -3.27
C ILE A 98 6.77 -1.12 -4.24
N LEU A 99 5.57 -0.62 -3.92
CA LEU A 99 4.39 -0.76 -4.78
C LEU A 99 4.54 -0.03 -6.11
N ALA A 100 5.10 1.18 -6.08
CA ALA A 100 5.36 1.97 -7.28
C ALA A 100 6.37 1.26 -8.20
N ALA A 101 7.49 0.80 -7.64
CA ALA A 101 8.52 0.06 -8.37
C ALA A 101 7.99 -1.26 -8.94
N ALA A 102 7.30 -2.05 -8.14
CA ALA A 102 6.76 -3.33 -8.58
C ALA A 102 5.67 -3.16 -9.67
N SER A 103 4.74 -2.21 -9.48
CA SER A 103 3.66 -1.98 -10.45
C SER A 103 4.13 -1.40 -11.77
N SER A 104 5.22 -0.63 -11.79
CA SER A 104 5.81 -0.08 -13.02
C SER A 104 6.73 -1.06 -13.75
N ASN A 105 7.15 -2.14 -13.11
CA ASN A 105 8.07 -3.14 -13.66
C ASN A 105 7.42 -4.52 -13.90
N ALA A 106 6.14 -4.69 -13.58
CA ALA A 106 5.36 -5.89 -13.82
C ALA A 106 4.03 -5.58 -14.51
N ASN A 107 3.37 -6.60 -15.06
CA ASN A 107 2.06 -6.45 -15.71
C ASN A 107 0.93 -6.34 -14.69
N THR A 108 0.95 -5.31 -13.84
CA THR A 108 -0.04 -5.07 -12.79
C THR A 108 -0.23 -3.57 -12.54
N ASN A 109 -1.00 -3.21 -11.53
CA ASN A 109 -1.13 -1.85 -11.01
C ASN A 109 -1.24 -1.90 -9.47
N VAL A 110 -1.18 -0.73 -8.82
CA VAL A 110 -1.21 -0.61 -7.36
C VAL A 110 -2.48 -1.22 -6.76
N SER A 111 -3.64 -0.99 -7.35
CA SER A 111 -4.92 -1.54 -6.88
C SER A 111 -4.94 -3.07 -6.91
N MET A 112 -4.48 -3.68 -8.03
CA MET A 112 -4.39 -5.15 -8.14
C MET A 112 -3.35 -5.73 -7.17
N MET A 113 -2.23 -5.04 -6.93
CA MET A 113 -1.25 -5.44 -5.93
C MET A 113 -1.83 -5.36 -4.53
N GLY A 114 -2.52 -4.27 -4.19
CA GLY A 114 -3.21 -4.10 -2.92
C GLY A 114 -4.24 -5.22 -2.67
N GLU A 115 -5.06 -5.54 -3.67
CA GLU A 115 -5.99 -6.68 -3.59
C GLU A 115 -5.24 -8.00 -3.35
N THR A 116 -4.07 -8.20 -3.95
CA THR A 116 -3.25 -9.41 -3.71
C THR A 116 -2.70 -9.42 -2.28
N PHE A 117 -2.12 -8.31 -1.82
CA PHE A 117 -1.57 -8.17 -0.46
C PHE A 117 -2.62 -8.45 0.60
N LYS A 118 -3.84 -7.97 0.44
CA LYS A 118 -4.97 -8.22 1.35
C LYS A 118 -5.15 -9.71 1.69
N TYR A 119 -4.85 -10.61 0.75
CA TYR A 119 -4.97 -12.06 0.97
C TYR A 119 -3.68 -12.71 1.48
N CYS A 120 -2.51 -12.24 1.09
CA CYS A 120 -1.24 -12.91 1.42
C CYS A 120 -0.40 -12.20 2.50
N ALA A 121 -0.52 -10.87 2.67
CA ALA A 121 0.29 -10.13 3.63
C ALA A 121 0.16 -10.63 5.09
N PRO A 122 -1.02 -11.02 5.60
CA PRO A 122 -1.12 -11.53 6.97
C PRO A 122 -0.29 -12.80 7.21
N ILE A 123 -0.18 -13.68 6.21
CA ILE A 123 0.66 -14.88 6.35
C ILE A 123 2.13 -14.58 6.08
N ALA A 124 2.43 -13.69 5.13
CA ALA A 124 3.79 -13.25 4.84
C ALA A 124 4.41 -12.63 6.10
N GLY A 125 3.74 -11.66 6.72
CA GLY A 125 4.19 -11.05 7.97
C GLY A 125 4.30 -12.02 9.13
N ALA A 126 3.33 -12.94 9.31
CA ALA A 126 3.39 -13.96 10.35
C ALA A 126 4.56 -14.94 10.18
N LEU A 127 5.00 -15.20 8.96
CA LEU A 127 6.16 -16.04 8.65
C LEU A 127 7.49 -15.27 8.63
N GLY A 128 7.44 -13.92 8.72
CA GLY A 128 8.61 -13.05 8.68
C GLY A 128 9.16 -12.80 7.27
N PHE A 129 8.36 -13.05 6.22
CA PHE A 129 8.71 -12.65 4.86
C PHE A 129 8.58 -11.14 4.69
N SER A 130 9.48 -10.53 3.92
CA SER A 130 9.49 -9.09 3.65
C SER A 130 8.37 -8.65 2.70
N ALA A 131 8.06 -7.35 2.74
CA ALA A 131 7.15 -6.74 1.78
C ALA A 131 7.73 -6.74 0.36
N GLU A 132 9.04 -6.58 0.25
CA GLU A 132 9.83 -6.58 -0.97
C GLU A 132 9.74 -7.93 -1.69
N ASP A 133 10.09 -9.02 -1.01
CA ASP A 133 10.01 -10.38 -1.57
C ASP A 133 8.59 -10.77 -1.95
N THR A 134 7.62 -10.34 -1.12
CA THR A 134 6.20 -10.57 -1.40
C THR A 134 5.77 -9.79 -2.65
N ALA A 135 6.20 -8.53 -2.81
CA ALA A 135 5.92 -7.72 -3.99
C ALA A 135 6.56 -8.30 -5.26
N GLU A 136 7.79 -8.82 -5.16
CA GLU A 136 8.46 -9.51 -6.26
C GLU A 136 7.65 -10.73 -6.71
N ALA A 137 7.27 -11.60 -5.78
CA ALA A 137 6.46 -12.77 -6.09
C ALA A 137 5.11 -12.39 -6.74
N ILE A 138 4.44 -11.35 -6.24
CA ILE A 138 3.21 -10.81 -6.82
C ILE A 138 3.43 -10.32 -8.25
N GLY A 139 4.51 -9.58 -8.50
CA GLY A 139 4.86 -9.06 -9.82
C GLY A 139 5.16 -10.18 -10.84
N LEU A 140 5.91 -11.21 -10.43
CA LEU A 140 6.19 -12.38 -11.27
C LEU A 140 4.91 -13.17 -11.63
N MET A 141 3.99 -13.35 -10.66
CA MET A 141 2.69 -13.98 -10.93
C MET A 141 1.85 -13.12 -11.87
N ALA A 142 1.91 -11.80 -11.72
CA ALA A 142 1.18 -10.85 -12.56
C ALA A 142 1.66 -10.87 -14.01
N ASN A 143 2.97 -11.05 -14.25
CA ASN A 143 3.53 -11.24 -15.59
C ASN A 143 2.98 -12.50 -16.29
N ALA A 144 2.68 -13.54 -15.50
CA ALA A 144 2.00 -14.74 -15.99
C ALA A 144 0.46 -14.61 -16.09
N GLY A 145 -0.09 -13.42 -15.81
CA GLY A 145 -1.52 -13.13 -15.89
C GLY A 145 -2.33 -13.47 -14.63
N ILE A 146 -1.68 -13.87 -13.54
CA ILE A 146 -2.33 -14.20 -12.26
C ILE A 146 -2.25 -12.98 -11.35
N LYS A 147 -3.39 -12.34 -11.05
CA LYS A 147 -3.49 -11.03 -10.39
C LYS A 147 -4.61 -10.98 -9.35
N GLY A 148 -4.57 -9.96 -8.49
CA GLY A 148 -5.62 -9.65 -7.53
C GLY A 148 -5.88 -10.80 -6.55
N SER A 149 -7.13 -11.06 -6.21
CA SER A 149 -7.51 -12.09 -5.24
C SER A 149 -7.07 -13.51 -5.62
N GLN A 150 -6.97 -13.82 -6.91
CA GLN A 150 -6.47 -15.10 -7.38
C GLN A 150 -4.98 -15.27 -7.03
N ALA A 151 -4.16 -14.27 -7.32
CA ALA A 151 -2.75 -14.27 -6.94
C ALA A 151 -2.57 -14.35 -5.43
N GLY A 152 -3.31 -13.52 -4.68
CA GLY A 152 -3.22 -13.49 -3.23
C GLY A 152 -3.60 -14.82 -2.57
N THR A 153 -4.66 -15.47 -3.06
CA THR A 153 -5.09 -16.79 -2.56
C THR A 153 -4.04 -17.87 -2.88
N ALA A 154 -3.48 -17.86 -4.09
CA ALA A 154 -2.45 -18.80 -4.48
C ALA A 154 -1.16 -18.56 -3.67
N LEU A 155 -0.70 -17.32 -3.57
CA LEU A 155 0.52 -16.98 -2.84
C LEU A 155 0.41 -17.29 -1.34
N ARG A 156 -0.74 -16.99 -0.72
CA ARG A 156 -1.03 -17.42 0.65
C ARG A 156 -0.87 -18.94 0.83
N THR A 157 -1.40 -19.74 -0.10
CA THR A 157 -1.30 -21.19 -0.05
C THR A 157 0.13 -21.65 -0.25
N ILE A 158 0.87 -21.04 -1.18
CA ILE A 158 2.29 -21.30 -1.43
C ILE A 158 3.09 -21.05 -0.13
N MET A 159 2.99 -19.86 0.46
CA MET A 159 3.71 -19.50 1.68
C MET A 159 3.41 -20.46 2.84
N ASN A 160 2.14 -20.83 3.04
CA ASN A 160 1.77 -21.80 4.07
C ASN A 160 2.45 -23.16 3.90
N ASN A 161 2.63 -23.58 2.65
CA ASN A 161 3.22 -24.88 2.34
C ASN A 161 4.77 -24.84 2.31
N LEU A 162 5.37 -23.65 2.32
CA LEU A 162 6.82 -23.46 2.44
C LEU A 162 7.32 -23.43 3.89
N THR A 163 6.48 -23.74 4.88
CA THR A 163 6.86 -23.72 6.31
C THR A 163 7.68 -24.91 6.77
N GLY A 164 7.86 -25.92 5.94
CA GLY A 164 8.69 -27.10 6.20
C GLY A 164 9.62 -27.38 5.02
N ASP A 165 10.67 -28.19 5.25
CA ASP A 165 11.61 -28.57 4.21
C ASP A 165 10.89 -29.15 2.99
N ILE A 166 11.25 -28.64 1.80
CA ILE A 166 10.65 -29.06 0.54
C ILE A 166 11.42 -30.27 0.01
N GLN A 167 10.70 -31.38 -0.17
CA GLN A 167 11.25 -32.57 -0.77
C GLN A 167 10.87 -32.64 -2.24
N LEU A 168 11.87 -32.66 -3.12
CA LEU A 168 11.70 -32.80 -4.56
C LEU A 168 12.47 -34.04 -5.03
N SER A 169 11.86 -34.79 -5.97
CA SER A 169 12.51 -35.90 -6.60
C SER A 169 12.18 -35.95 -8.10
N GLY A 170 13.15 -36.35 -8.90
CA GLY A 170 12.98 -36.45 -10.35
C GLY A 170 14.07 -37.33 -10.97
N GLN A 171 13.84 -37.83 -12.16
CA GLN A 171 14.76 -38.75 -12.82
C GLN A 171 16.15 -38.15 -13.04
N ALA A 172 16.22 -36.87 -13.41
CA ALA A 172 17.48 -36.15 -13.61
C ALA A 172 17.97 -35.49 -12.29
N LEU A 173 17.02 -34.98 -11.46
CA LEU A 173 17.31 -34.25 -10.23
C LEU A 173 17.82 -35.17 -9.11
N GLY A 174 17.33 -36.42 -9.06
CA GLY A 174 17.46 -37.26 -7.86
C GLY A 174 16.57 -36.77 -6.73
N ASP A 175 16.93 -37.12 -5.47
CA ASP A 175 16.23 -36.63 -4.27
C ASP A 175 16.93 -35.39 -3.73
N VAL A 176 16.22 -34.27 -3.66
CA VAL A 176 16.73 -32.99 -3.16
C VAL A 176 15.82 -32.46 -2.07
N THR A 177 16.45 -31.98 -0.99
CA THR A 177 15.77 -31.26 0.10
C THR A 177 16.16 -29.80 0.07
N ILE A 178 15.18 -28.92 -0.04
CA ILE A 178 15.35 -27.47 0.08
C ILE A 178 14.94 -27.07 1.49
N GLN A 179 15.88 -26.52 2.24
CA GLN A 179 15.62 -25.99 3.57
C GLN A 179 14.91 -24.64 3.46
N THR A 180 13.84 -24.46 4.22
CA THR A 180 13.06 -23.22 4.26
C THR A 180 13.34 -22.37 5.49
N THR A 181 14.09 -22.92 6.44
CA THR A 181 14.42 -22.25 7.71
C THR A 181 15.93 -22.06 7.87
N ASN A 182 16.28 -21.00 8.58
CA ASN A 182 17.64 -20.72 9.06
C ASN A 182 17.98 -21.61 10.27
N ALA A 183 19.25 -21.61 10.67
CA ALA A 183 19.74 -22.37 11.82
C ALA A 183 19.13 -21.94 13.17
N ASP A 184 18.62 -20.71 13.26
CA ASP A 184 17.94 -20.15 14.43
C ASP A 184 16.44 -20.45 14.47
N GLY A 185 15.90 -21.11 13.43
CA GLY A 185 14.50 -21.48 13.28
C GLY A 185 13.63 -20.40 12.61
N SER A 186 14.18 -19.25 12.23
CA SER A 186 13.46 -18.28 11.41
C SER A 186 13.30 -18.78 9.97
N MET A 187 12.31 -18.25 9.24
CA MET A 187 12.21 -18.52 7.82
C MET A 187 13.38 -17.87 7.06
N ARG A 188 13.83 -18.50 6.00
CA ARG A 188 14.72 -17.89 5.01
C ARG A 188 13.93 -16.89 4.18
N ASP A 189 14.62 -15.99 3.49
CA ASP A 189 13.99 -15.04 2.58
C ASP A 189 13.17 -15.78 1.50
N LEU A 190 11.97 -15.26 1.21
CA LEU A 190 11.07 -15.91 0.26
C LEU A 190 11.70 -16.00 -1.14
N SER A 191 12.41 -14.96 -1.55
CA SER A 191 13.15 -14.90 -2.82
C SER A 191 14.18 -16.01 -2.93
N ASP A 192 14.94 -16.28 -1.84
CA ASP A 192 15.95 -17.35 -1.78
C ASP A 192 15.32 -18.76 -1.85
N ILE A 193 14.24 -18.98 -1.11
CA ILE A 193 13.51 -20.26 -1.15
C ILE A 193 12.97 -20.50 -2.57
N LEU A 194 12.37 -19.47 -3.18
CA LEU A 194 11.84 -19.58 -4.55
C LEU A 194 12.95 -19.77 -5.59
N ALA A 195 14.14 -19.17 -5.39
CA ALA A 195 15.29 -19.37 -6.27
C ALA A 195 15.81 -20.81 -6.22
N ASP A 196 15.94 -21.39 -5.01
CA ASP A 196 16.33 -22.81 -4.86
C ASP A 196 15.29 -23.75 -5.48
N CYS A 197 14.00 -23.45 -5.29
CA CYS A 197 12.93 -24.21 -5.95
C CYS A 197 13.02 -24.12 -7.50
N ARG A 198 13.24 -22.93 -8.07
CA ARG A 198 13.43 -22.76 -9.50
C ARG A 198 14.62 -23.58 -10.04
N GLY A 199 15.74 -23.54 -9.32
CA GLY A 199 16.93 -24.32 -9.66
C GLY A 199 16.66 -25.83 -9.72
N ALA A 200 15.90 -26.35 -8.77
CA ALA A 200 15.50 -27.76 -8.75
C ALA A 200 14.45 -28.07 -9.85
N PHE A 201 13.43 -27.22 -9.99
CA PHE A 201 12.36 -27.40 -10.99
C PHE A 201 12.88 -27.37 -12.43
N SER A 202 13.94 -26.61 -12.73
CA SER A 202 14.56 -26.55 -14.06
C SER A 202 15.14 -27.89 -14.52
N GLN A 203 15.41 -28.82 -13.60
CA GLN A 203 15.94 -30.16 -13.87
C GLN A 203 14.84 -31.23 -13.98
N LEU A 204 13.59 -30.86 -13.71
CA LEU A 204 12.43 -31.74 -13.81
C LEU A 204 11.83 -31.69 -15.23
N THR A 205 11.30 -32.82 -15.69
CA THR A 205 10.46 -32.84 -16.88
C THR A 205 9.12 -32.14 -16.62
N GLU A 206 8.42 -31.68 -17.66
CA GLU A 206 7.11 -31.00 -17.52
C GLU A 206 6.10 -31.81 -16.68
N SER A 207 6.09 -33.14 -16.85
CA SER A 207 5.22 -34.04 -16.07
C SER A 207 5.62 -34.10 -14.61
N GLU A 208 6.92 -34.15 -14.31
CA GLU A 208 7.45 -34.14 -12.94
C GLU A 208 7.20 -32.78 -12.27
N GLN A 209 7.38 -31.67 -12.99
CA GLN A 209 7.06 -30.32 -12.51
C GLN A 209 5.58 -30.18 -12.10
N ALA A 210 4.66 -30.67 -12.94
CA ALA A 210 3.24 -30.64 -12.65
C ALA A 210 2.89 -31.48 -11.41
N GLN A 211 3.46 -32.69 -11.27
CA GLN A 211 3.25 -33.57 -10.12
C GLN A 211 3.84 -32.96 -8.84
N ALA A 212 5.06 -32.43 -8.91
CA ALA A 212 5.72 -31.81 -7.77
C ALA A 212 4.96 -30.55 -7.31
N ALA A 213 4.52 -29.69 -8.23
CA ALA A 213 3.73 -28.53 -7.93
C ALA A 213 2.37 -28.89 -7.31
N GLU A 214 1.65 -29.90 -7.84
CA GLU A 214 0.39 -30.37 -7.26
C GLU A 214 0.61 -30.95 -5.87
N ALA A 215 1.67 -31.72 -5.67
CA ALA A 215 2.00 -32.32 -4.37
C ALA A 215 2.36 -31.25 -3.33
N LEU A 216 3.09 -30.20 -3.73
CA LEU A 216 3.58 -29.16 -2.82
C LEU A 216 2.49 -28.14 -2.45
N VAL A 217 1.76 -27.62 -3.42
CA VAL A 217 0.82 -26.50 -3.19
C VAL A 217 -0.64 -26.83 -3.51
N GLY A 218 -0.92 -28.02 -4.00
CA GLY A 218 -2.25 -28.45 -4.40
C GLY A 218 -2.73 -27.80 -5.70
N LYS A 219 -3.83 -28.34 -6.24
CA LYS A 219 -4.37 -27.96 -7.55
C LYS A 219 -4.72 -26.48 -7.68
N ASN A 220 -5.22 -25.88 -6.60
CA ASN A 220 -5.72 -24.50 -6.63
C ASN A 220 -4.58 -23.46 -6.71
N ALA A 221 -3.43 -23.75 -6.13
CA ALA A 221 -2.27 -22.86 -6.15
C ALA A 221 -1.21 -23.26 -7.18
N MET A 222 -1.37 -24.42 -7.83
CA MET A 222 -0.40 -24.98 -8.79
C MET A 222 -0.05 -24.01 -9.91
N SER A 223 -1.03 -23.34 -10.52
CA SER A 223 -0.78 -22.38 -11.58
C SER A 223 0.05 -21.18 -11.11
N GLY A 224 -0.23 -20.66 -9.92
CA GLY A 224 0.56 -19.58 -9.32
C GLY A 224 1.99 -20.02 -9.00
N PHE A 225 2.15 -21.20 -8.44
CA PHE A 225 3.46 -21.76 -8.13
C PHE A 225 4.30 -22.02 -9.40
N LEU A 226 3.70 -22.63 -10.43
CA LEU A 226 4.37 -22.84 -11.71
C LEU A 226 4.73 -21.51 -12.39
N ALA A 227 3.92 -20.47 -12.24
CA ALA A 227 4.27 -19.13 -12.74
C ALA A 227 5.54 -18.59 -12.07
N LEU A 228 5.72 -18.80 -10.75
CA LEU A 228 6.94 -18.44 -10.03
C LEU A 228 8.14 -19.31 -10.42
N MET A 229 7.94 -20.61 -10.67
CA MET A 229 9.00 -21.53 -11.07
C MET A 229 9.50 -21.30 -12.50
N ASN A 230 8.61 -20.92 -13.40
CA ASN A 230 8.92 -20.68 -14.83
C ASN A 230 9.16 -19.20 -15.16
N ALA A 231 9.27 -18.33 -14.16
CA ALA A 231 9.60 -16.92 -14.37
C ALA A 231 10.97 -16.80 -15.06
N GLY A 232 11.05 -15.95 -16.06
CA GLY A 232 12.30 -15.72 -16.80
C GLY A 232 13.33 -14.96 -15.95
N GLU A 233 14.62 -15.26 -16.11
CA GLU A 233 15.69 -14.57 -15.40
C GLU A 233 15.66 -13.05 -15.62
N ASP A 234 15.33 -12.58 -16.82
CA ASP A 234 15.23 -11.16 -17.14
C ASP A 234 14.12 -10.48 -16.34
N ASP A 235 12.96 -11.12 -16.20
CA ASP A 235 11.84 -10.60 -15.39
C ASP A 235 12.18 -10.57 -13.91
N ILE A 236 12.82 -11.63 -13.39
CA ILE A 236 13.27 -11.72 -12.01
C ILE A 236 14.27 -10.60 -11.72
N ASN A 237 15.33 -10.51 -12.52
CA ASN A 237 16.40 -9.51 -12.34
C ASN A 237 15.88 -8.08 -12.45
N LYS A 238 14.98 -7.82 -13.41
CA LYS A 238 14.36 -6.51 -13.59
C LYS A 238 13.55 -6.11 -12.37
N LEU A 239 12.70 -7.00 -11.88
CA LEU A 239 11.78 -6.71 -10.79
C LEU A 239 12.51 -6.62 -9.44
N SER A 240 13.40 -7.58 -9.16
CA SER A 240 14.24 -7.58 -7.97
C SER A 240 15.11 -6.32 -7.89
N SER A 241 15.77 -5.95 -9.00
CA SER A 241 16.57 -4.72 -9.05
C SER A 241 15.73 -3.45 -8.86
N ALA A 242 14.53 -3.40 -9.43
CA ALA A 242 13.64 -2.26 -9.29
C ALA A 242 13.18 -2.10 -7.83
N ILE A 243 12.83 -3.20 -7.17
CA ILE A 243 12.39 -3.19 -5.76
C ILE A 243 13.57 -2.88 -4.84
N ALA A 244 14.74 -3.48 -5.07
CA ALA A 244 15.93 -3.24 -4.24
C ALA A 244 16.43 -1.77 -4.29
N ASN A 245 16.07 -1.01 -5.32
CA ASN A 245 16.45 0.39 -5.51
C ASN A 245 15.21 1.29 -5.58
N CYS A 246 14.15 0.97 -4.85
CA CYS A 246 12.86 1.63 -5.00
C CYS A 246 12.75 2.97 -4.25
N ASP A 247 13.65 3.29 -3.34
CA ASP A 247 13.56 4.49 -2.52
C ASP A 247 13.37 5.76 -3.36
N GLY A 248 12.29 6.51 -3.10
CA GLY A 248 11.90 7.70 -3.83
C GLY A 248 11.09 7.45 -5.11
N THR A 249 10.87 6.20 -5.51
CA THR A 249 10.18 5.87 -6.78
C THR A 249 8.75 6.41 -6.82
N ALA A 250 8.01 6.36 -5.73
CA ALA A 250 6.65 6.88 -5.69
C ALA A 250 6.60 8.40 -5.88
N GLU A 251 7.55 9.12 -5.29
CA GLU A 251 7.67 10.58 -5.46
C GLU A 251 8.06 10.95 -6.89
N GLU A 252 9.11 10.33 -7.46
CA GLU A 252 9.54 10.58 -8.84
C GLU A 252 8.43 10.26 -9.86
N MET A 253 7.70 9.17 -9.67
CA MET A 253 6.56 8.84 -10.51
C MET A 253 5.41 9.84 -10.35
N ALA A 254 5.13 10.30 -9.13
CA ALA A 254 4.13 11.32 -8.87
C ALA A 254 4.48 12.64 -9.55
N GLU A 255 5.73 13.08 -9.48
CA GLU A 255 6.22 14.27 -10.18
C GLU A 255 6.07 14.12 -11.69
N THR A 256 6.50 13.00 -12.26
CA THR A 256 6.37 12.70 -13.70
C THR A 256 4.90 12.71 -14.15
N MET A 257 4.00 12.13 -13.37
CA MET A 257 2.56 12.12 -13.66
C MET A 257 1.93 13.52 -13.61
N GLN A 258 2.51 14.42 -12.83
CA GLN A 258 2.05 15.82 -12.68
C GLN A 258 2.72 16.79 -13.65
N ASP A 259 3.85 16.42 -14.28
CA ASP A 259 4.59 17.28 -15.22
C ASP A 259 3.89 17.36 -16.60
N ASN A 260 2.64 17.81 -16.55
CA ASN A 260 1.85 18.11 -17.75
C ASN A 260 0.84 19.21 -17.44
N LEU A 261 0.22 19.78 -18.49
CA LEU A 261 -0.72 20.90 -18.33
C LEU A 261 -1.90 20.56 -17.40
N ALA A 262 -2.43 19.33 -17.47
CA ALA A 262 -3.54 18.91 -16.62
C ALA A 262 -3.11 18.80 -15.14
N GLY A 263 -1.95 18.26 -14.87
CA GLY A 263 -1.37 18.21 -13.52
C GLY A 263 -1.11 19.59 -12.95
N GLN A 264 -0.51 20.49 -13.74
CA GLN A 264 -0.26 21.87 -13.32
C GLN A 264 -1.56 22.65 -13.03
N LEU A 265 -2.62 22.43 -13.83
CA LEU A 265 -3.94 23.01 -13.56
C LEU A 265 -4.57 22.45 -12.28
N GLN A 266 -4.35 21.18 -11.97
CA GLN A 266 -4.85 20.57 -10.75
C GLN A 266 -4.10 21.08 -9.51
N ILE A 267 -2.78 21.22 -9.58
CA ILE A 267 -1.96 21.85 -8.53
C ILE A 267 -2.42 23.30 -8.31
N LEU A 268 -2.63 24.07 -9.37
CA LEU A 268 -3.14 25.43 -9.27
C LEU A 268 -4.51 25.49 -8.59
N LYS A 269 -5.40 24.54 -8.90
CA LYS A 269 -6.71 24.43 -8.24
C LYS A 269 -6.55 24.15 -6.74
N SER A 270 -5.66 23.24 -6.36
CA SER A 270 -5.37 22.92 -4.95
C SER A 270 -4.79 24.12 -4.20
N GLN A 271 -3.89 24.90 -4.83
CA GLN A 271 -3.36 26.13 -4.26
C GLN A 271 -4.42 27.22 -4.10
N LEU A 272 -5.37 27.31 -5.03
CA LEU A 272 -6.51 28.24 -4.90
C LEU A 272 -7.46 27.83 -3.77
N GLU A 273 -7.67 26.52 -3.55
CA GLU A 273 -8.44 26.02 -2.41
C GLU A 273 -7.75 26.38 -1.09
N GLU A 274 -6.43 26.17 -0.98
CA GLU A 274 -5.64 26.57 0.19
C GLU A 274 -5.74 28.08 0.47
N LEU A 275 -5.69 28.89 -0.57
CA LEU A 275 -5.90 30.33 -0.45
C LEU A 275 -7.30 30.65 0.08
N ALA A 276 -8.34 29.95 -0.41
CA ALA A 276 -9.70 30.12 0.06
C ALA A 276 -9.88 29.70 1.52
N ILE A 277 -9.23 28.62 1.96
CA ILE A 277 -9.19 28.20 3.38
C ILE A 277 -8.57 29.29 4.23
N SER A 278 -7.41 29.81 3.83
CA SER A 278 -6.70 30.89 4.54
C SER A 278 -7.55 32.17 4.67
N PHE A 279 -8.25 32.57 3.62
CA PHE A 279 -9.21 33.69 3.68
C PHE A 279 -10.41 33.38 4.58
N GLY A 280 -10.92 32.13 4.52
CA GLY A 280 -12.01 31.69 5.38
C GLY A 280 -11.65 31.78 6.87
N GLU A 281 -10.44 31.34 7.23
CA GLU A 281 -9.94 31.44 8.62
C GLU A 281 -9.82 32.90 9.09
N LEU A 282 -9.33 33.80 8.24
CA LEU A 282 -9.22 35.23 8.53
C LEU A 282 -10.59 35.87 8.76
N LEU A 283 -11.61 35.45 8.01
CA LEU A 283 -12.97 35.98 8.09
C LEU A 283 -13.83 35.30 9.17
N MET A 284 -13.45 34.11 9.65
CA MET A 284 -14.24 33.31 10.59
C MET A 284 -14.60 34.04 11.89
N PRO A 285 -13.71 34.83 12.55
CA PRO A 285 -14.09 35.59 13.74
C PRO A 285 -15.21 36.60 13.46
N ALA A 286 -15.17 37.27 12.30
CA ALA A 286 -16.21 38.22 11.92
C ALA A 286 -17.54 37.49 11.65
N ILE A 287 -17.51 36.36 10.94
CA ILE A 287 -18.69 35.53 10.67
C ILE A 287 -19.32 35.04 11.97
N ARG A 288 -18.52 34.51 12.90
CA ARG A 288 -19.00 34.06 14.22
C ARG A 288 -19.68 35.20 15.00
N THR A 289 -19.14 36.40 14.92
CA THR A 289 -19.73 37.58 15.56
C THR A 289 -21.10 37.91 14.97
N ILE A 290 -21.21 37.89 13.64
CA ILE A 290 -22.47 38.14 12.92
C ILE A 290 -23.51 37.07 13.26
N VAL A 291 -23.13 35.78 13.22
CA VAL A 291 -24.00 34.65 13.59
C VAL A 291 -24.48 34.81 15.04
N GLY A 292 -23.59 35.18 15.97
CA GLY A 292 -23.96 35.43 17.36
C GLY A 292 -24.96 36.58 17.54
N TRP A 293 -24.87 37.61 16.70
CA TRP A 293 -25.88 38.68 16.72
C TRP A 293 -27.23 38.23 16.16
N ILE A 294 -27.21 37.43 15.07
CA ILE A 294 -28.44 36.84 14.50
C ILE A 294 -29.11 35.93 15.52
N GLN A 295 -28.36 35.05 16.21
CA GLN A 295 -28.91 34.20 17.26
C GLN A 295 -29.56 35.02 18.38
N LYS A 296 -28.88 36.01 18.91
CA LYS A 296 -29.46 36.89 19.94
C LYS A 296 -30.73 37.63 19.47
N PHE A 297 -30.77 38.03 18.22
CA PHE A 297 -31.97 38.63 17.62
C PHE A 297 -33.11 37.63 17.49
N VAL A 298 -32.83 36.38 17.08
CA VAL A 298 -33.85 35.33 17.00
C VAL A 298 -34.35 34.97 18.42
N ASP A 299 -33.46 34.85 19.39
CA ASP A 299 -33.83 34.58 20.81
C ASP A 299 -34.72 35.73 21.35
N TRP A 300 -34.39 37.01 21.04
CA TRP A 300 -35.21 38.14 21.42
C TRP A 300 -36.59 38.09 20.75
N LEU A 301 -36.70 37.75 19.46
CA LEU A 301 -37.96 37.58 18.78
C LEU A 301 -38.83 36.47 19.43
N ASN A 302 -38.21 35.32 19.71
CA ASN A 302 -38.91 34.21 20.31
C ASN A 302 -39.38 34.57 21.76
N SER A 303 -38.64 35.40 22.49
CA SER A 303 -39.05 35.88 23.81
C SER A 303 -40.24 36.85 23.78
N MET A 304 -40.54 37.44 22.62
CA MET A 304 -41.70 38.31 22.43
C MET A 304 -42.97 37.53 22.05
N ASP A 305 -42.86 36.30 21.58
CA ASP A 305 -44.00 35.47 21.17
C ASP A 305 -44.58 34.63 22.37
N GLU A 306 -43.92 34.64 23.50
CA GLU A 306 -44.35 33.99 24.80
C GLU A 306 -45.10 34.96 25.72
N GLY A 307 -45.36 36.19 25.34
CA GLY A 307 -46.14 37.23 26.09
C GLY A 307 -47.50 37.51 25.45
#